data_952140d8017d9b154fa6de2faf91a5e0
#
_entry.id   952140d8017d9b154fa6de2faf91a5e0
#
_cell.length_a   1.000
_cell.length_b   1.000
_cell.length_c   1.000
_cell.angle_alpha   90.00
_cell.angle_beta   90.00
_cell.angle_gamma   90.00
#
_symmetry.space_group_name_H-M   'P 1'
#
loop_
_entity.id
_entity.type
_entity.pdbx_description
1 polymer ?
#
loop_
_entity_poly.entity_id
_entity_poly.type
_entity_poly.pdbx_seq_one_letter_code
_entity_poly.pdbx_strand_id
1 'polypeptide(L)'
;MVIPIFLSVVLIGTIYLIVRTKQLLKIKPLYIYLFYTLAILLSLSSMLSAPMPFTANPFMNILVVFFAYLLSFLLIFLLSLLVSDVLKLIFRFKKKTFLSILISLTTLLFLYTTINAFCIQTKEIQIQLPHLTKEIKAVQLSDIHLGHFRGENHLRKIVNKVNELNPDIIFLTGDLVESHYNSDIQTLQPLKDLNAPIYFVDGNHDAQVGVEKLKNNLREIGVRVLENEFVDTLGVRIIGLEYMRPNKQTSDPLSVAERKTIQSIMPTIPTSDSMPTIVLHHTPLGSK
;
A
#
# COMPACT_ATOMS: atom_id res chain seq x y z
N MET A 1 -11.25 -17.21 -4.78
CA MET A 1 -12.13 -16.72 -5.88
C MET A 1 -11.51 -15.56 -6.66
N VAL A 2 -10.74 -14.66 -6.07
CA VAL A 2 -10.12 -13.49 -6.75
C VAL A 2 -9.08 -13.88 -7.81
N ILE A 3 -8.17 -14.83 -7.50
CA ILE A 3 -7.07 -15.23 -8.40
C ILE A 3 -7.56 -15.77 -9.76
N PRO A 4 -8.53 -16.69 -9.85
CA PRO A 4 -9.03 -17.17 -11.14
C PRO A 4 -9.65 -16.05 -11.98
N ILE A 5 -10.38 -15.13 -11.36
CA ILE A 5 -10.98 -13.97 -12.05
C ILE A 5 -9.87 -13.08 -12.62
N PHE A 6 -8.86 -12.76 -11.83
CA PHE A 6 -7.72 -11.96 -12.27
C PHE A 6 -7.00 -12.61 -13.46
N LEU A 7 -6.67 -13.89 -13.38
CA LEU A 7 -6.03 -14.62 -14.47
C LEU A 7 -6.89 -14.66 -15.74
N SER A 8 -8.21 -14.80 -15.60
CA SER A 8 -9.13 -14.75 -16.74
C SER A 8 -9.15 -13.39 -17.42
N VAL A 9 -9.16 -12.32 -16.65
CA VAL A 9 -9.10 -10.93 -17.17
C VAL A 9 -7.78 -10.70 -17.92
N VAL A 10 -6.66 -11.14 -17.35
CA VAL A 10 -5.34 -11.03 -17.99
C VAL A 10 -5.30 -11.83 -19.30
N LEU A 11 -5.82 -13.05 -19.31
CA LEU A 11 -5.83 -13.90 -20.52
C LEU A 11 -6.70 -13.30 -21.62
N ILE A 12 -7.94 -12.94 -21.31
CA ILE A 12 -8.87 -12.33 -22.29
C ILE A 12 -8.31 -11.01 -22.80
N GLY A 13 -7.80 -10.17 -21.89
CA GLY A 13 -7.16 -8.90 -22.22
C GLY A 13 -5.96 -9.08 -23.15
N THR A 14 -5.13 -10.09 -22.91
CA THR A 14 -3.99 -10.43 -23.77
C THR A 14 -4.40 -10.83 -25.18
N ILE A 15 -5.40 -11.72 -25.29
CA ILE A 15 -5.93 -12.14 -26.60
C ILE A 15 -6.46 -10.91 -27.35
N TYR A 16 -7.20 -10.05 -26.68
CA TYR A 16 -7.70 -8.83 -27.28
C TYR A 16 -6.57 -7.90 -27.75
N LEU A 17 -5.54 -7.66 -26.93
CA LEU A 17 -4.36 -6.86 -27.30
C LEU A 17 -3.67 -7.42 -28.53
N ILE A 18 -3.44 -8.75 -28.60
CA ILE A 18 -2.83 -9.44 -29.73
C ILE A 18 -3.64 -9.19 -31.01
N VAL A 19 -4.95 -9.44 -30.97
CA VAL A 19 -5.84 -9.30 -32.13
C VAL A 19 -5.84 -7.85 -32.64
N ARG A 20 -6.00 -6.88 -31.73
CA ARG A 20 -6.08 -5.47 -32.10
C ARG A 20 -4.74 -4.92 -32.59
N THR A 21 -3.63 -5.30 -31.96
CA THR A 21 -2.29 -4.89 -32.41
C THR A 21 -1.98 -5.42 -33.80
N LYS A 22 -2.35 -6.70 -34.10
CA LYS A 22 -2.26 -7.27 -35.44
C LYS A 22 -3.05 -6.47 -36.48
N GLN A 23 -4.26 -5.99 -36.14
CA GLN A 23 -5.08 -5.19 -37.04
C GLN A 23 -4.53 -3.77 -37.26
N LEU A 24 -3.88 -3.20 -36.24
CA LEU A 24 -3.37 -1.82 -36.28
C LEU A 24 -1.99 -1.72 -36.91
N LEU A 25 -1.12 -2.68 -36.67
CA LEU A 25 0.27 -2.70 -37.09
C LEU A 25 0.50 -3.74 -38.21
N LYS A 26 1.31 -3.38 -39.20
CA LYS A 26 1.72 -4.33 -40.28
C LYS A 26 2.95 -5.15 -39.86
N ILE A 27 2.92 -5.75 -38.66
CA ILE A 27 4.00 -6.55 -38.09
C ILE A 27 3.63 -8.05 -38.25
N LYS A 28 4.64 -8.90 -38.47
CA LYS A 28 4.42 -10.35 -38.53
C LYS A 28 3.76 -10.84 -37.23
N PRO A 29 2.69 -11.62 -37.32
CA PRO A 29 1.93 -12.06 -36.10
C PRO A 29 2.79 -12.73 -35.05
N LEU A 30 3.79 -13.51 -35.46
CA LEU A 30 4.70 -14.19 -34.54
C LEU A 30 5.35 -13.23 -33.54
N TYR A 31 5.84 -12.06 -33.99
CA TYR A 31 6.48 -11.10 -33.08
C TYR A 31 5.49 -10.48 -32.09
N ILE A 32 4.24 -10.29 -32.50
CA ILE A 32 3.17 -9.79 -31.60
C ILE A 32 2.86 -10.84 -30.53
N TYR A 33 2.70 -12.10 -30.91
CA TYR A 33 2.47 -13.19 -29.96
C TYR A 33 3.62 -13.31 -28.96
N LEU A 34 4.86 -13.39 -29.45
CA LEU A 34 6.05 -13.50 -28.60
C LEU A 34 6.17 -12.33 -27.63
N PHE A 35 5.96 -11.11 -28.12
CA PHE A 35 6.04 -9.91 -27.28
C PHE A 35 5.04 -9.94 -26.13
N TYR A 36 3.73 -10.12 -26.41
CA TYR A 36 2.72 -10.10 -25.36
C TYR A 36 2.84 -11.29 -24.41
N THR A 37 3.10 -12.49 -24.92
CA THR A 37 3.28 -13.69 -24.07
C THR A 37 4.48 -13.49 -23.14
N LEU A 38 5.63 -13.08 -23.67
CA LEU A 38 6.83 -12.85 -22.87
C LEU A 38 6.63 -11.71 -21.86
N ALA A 39 6.08 -10.59 -22.29
CA ALA A 39 5.83 -9.44 -21.42
C ALA A 39 4.91 -9.81 -20.23
N ILE A 40 3.86 -10.59 -20.48
CA ILE A 40 2.94 -11.02 -19.43
C ILE A 40 3.58 -12.07 -18.53
N LEU A 41 4.26 -13.07 -19.07
CA LEU A 41 4.96 -14.06 -18.25
C LEU A 41 6.00 -13.42 -17.33
N LEU A 42 6.80 -12.48 -17.84
CA LEU A 42 7.79 -11.76 -17.05
C LEU A 42 7.13 -10.84 -16.00
N SER A 43 6.03 -10.17 -16.37
CA SER A 43 5.29 -9.32 -15.42
C SER A 43 4.60 -10.15 -14.33
N LEU A 44 4.03 -11.29 -14.65
CA LEU A 44 3.46 -12.21 -13.65
C LEU A 44 4.55 -12.82 -12.76
N SER A 45 5.72 -13.14 -13.32
CA SER A 45 6.85 -13.63 -12.53
C SER A 45 7.33 -12.58 -11.52
N SER A 46 7.28 -11.29 -11.86
CA SER A 46 7.61 -10.22 -10.92
C SER A 46 6.62 -10.13 -9.76
N MET A 47 5.32 -10.36 -10.01
CA MET A 47 4.31 -10.45 -8.95
C MET A 47 4.53 -11.66 -8.04
N LEU A 48 4.98 -12.80 -8.59
CA LEU A 48 5.31 -13.99 -7.81
C LEU A 48 6.63 -13.83 -7.04
N SER A 49 7.54 -12.99 -7.52
CA SER A 49 8.80 -12.65 -6.83
C SER A 49 8.66 -11.51 -5.81
N ALA A 50 7.58 -10.73 -5.87
CA ALA A 50 7.31 -9.69 -4.88
C ALA A 50 7.28 -10.21 -3.42
N PRO A 51 6.83 -11.46 -3.14
CA PRO A 51 6.98 -12.10 -1.84
C PRO A 51 8.39 -12.59 -1.51
N MET A 52 9.35 -12.56 -2.45
CA MET A 52 10.72 -12.94 -2.13
C MET A 52 11.39 -11.85 -1.30
N PRO A 53 12.27 -12.24 -0.33
CA PRO A 53 12.97 -11.25 0.47
C PRO A 53 13.70 -10.27 -0.45
N PHE A 54 13.62 -8.99 -0.10
CA PHE A 54 14.36 -7.93 -0.78
C PHE A 54 15.81 -8.38 -0.93
N THR A 55 16.21 -8.73 -2.14
CA THR A 55 17.56 -9.20 -2.38
C THR A 55 18.49 -8.00 -2.31
N ALA A 56 19.64 -8.17 -1.67
CA ALA A 56 20.70 -7.16 -1.68
C ALA A 56 21.26 -6.88 -3.10
N ASN A 57 20.67 -7.53 -4.12
CA ASN A 57 21.05 -7.35 -5.52
C ASN A 57 20.21 -6.24 -6.17
N PRO A 58 20.81 -5.04 -6.41
CA PRO A 58 20.09 -3.92 -7.03
C PRO A 58 19.51 -4.23 -8.41
N PHE A 59 20.17 -5.11 -9.16
CA PHE A 59 19.72 -5.50 -10.50
C PHE A 59 18.38 -6.25 -10.44
N MET A 60 18.21 -7.18 -9.49
CA MET A 60 16.94 -7.88 -9.31
C MET A 60 15.80 -6.93 -8.92
N ASN A 61 16.09 -5.95 -8.06
CA ASN A 61 15.11 -4.92 -7.70
C ASN A 61 14.68 -4.10 -8.91
N ILE A 62 15.63 -3.69 -9.77
CA ILE A 62 15.31 -2.97 -11.02
C ILE A 62 14.42 -3.82 -11.92
N LEU A 63 14.68 -5.13 -12.07
CA LEU A 63 13.85 -6.02 -12.86
C LEU A 63 12.42 -6.14 -12.32
N VAL A 64 12.26 -6.34 -11.01
CA VAL A 64 10.93 -6.41 -10.37
C VAL A 64 10.15 -5.13 -10.64
N VAL A 65 10.75 -3.97 -10.41
CA VAL A 65 10.13 -2.67 -10.64
C VAL A 65 9.79 -2.49 -12.13
N PHE A 66 10.72 -2.81 -13.03
CA PHE A 66 10.51 -2.70 -14.48
C PHE A 66 9.32 -3.53 -14.95
N PHE A 67 9.24 -4.82 -14.56
CA PHE A 67 8.14 -5.69 -14.98
C PHE A 67 6.80 -5.32 -14.36
N ALA A 68 6.79 -4.78 -13.15
CA ALA A 68 5.57 -4.26 -12.54
C ALA A 68 5.05 -3.02 -13.29
N TYR A 69 5.95 -2.08 -13.69
CA TYR A 69 5.59 -0.96 -14.55
C TYR A 69 5.13 -1.40 -15.94
N LEU A 70 5.77 -2.44 -16.50
CA LEU A 70 5.35 -3.01 -17.79
C LEU A 70 3.93 -3.57 -17.70
N LEU A 71 3.62 -4.33 -16.65
CA LEU A 71 2.26 -4.83 -16.42
C LEU A 71 1.24 -3.70 -16.28
N SER A 72 1.56 -2.68 -15.49
CA SER A 72 0.72 -1.49 -15.31
C SER A 72 0.48 -0.78 -16.64
N PHE A 73 1.53 -0.61 -17.45
CA PHE A 73 1.43 -0.04 -18.79
C PHE A 73 0.52 -0.87 -19.70
N LEU A 74 0.67 -2.19 -19.71
CA LEU A 74 -0.16 -3.09 -20.54
C LEU A 74 -1.64 -3.03 -20.14
N LEU A 75 -1.95 -2.94 -18.84
CA LEU A 75 -3.31 -2.78 -18.35
C LEU A 75 -3.92 -1.44 -18.74
N ILE A 76 -3.16 -0.35 -18.60
CA ILE A 76 -3.59 0.99 -19.02
C ILE A 76 -3.76 1.05 -20.54
N PHE A 77 -2.86 0.45 -21.30
CA PHE A 77 -2.96 0.35 -22.75
C PHE A 77 -4.21 -0.44 -23.17
N LEU A 78 -4.49 -1.57 -22.53
CA LEU A 78 -5.70 -2.34 -22.74
C LEU A 78 -6.96 -1.49 -22.51
N LEU A 79 -7.04 -0.80 -21.37
CA LEU A 79 -8.17 0.07 -21.05
C LEU A 79 -8.33 1.19 -22.07
N SER A 80 -7.22 1.86 -22.43
CA SER A 80 -7.21 2.93 -23.43
C SER A 80 -7.64 2.45 -24.80
N LEU A 81 -7.26 1.23 -25.18
CA LEU A 81 -7.63 0.60 -26.44
C LEU A 81 -9.13 0.29 -26.46
N LEU A 82 -9.70 -0.28 -25.40
CA LEU A 82 -11.14 -0.54 -25.25
C LEU A 82 -11.94 0.76 -25.36
N VAL A 83 -11.55 1.80 -24.64
CA VAL A 83 -12.20 3.13 -24.71
C VAL A 83 -12.11 3.70 -26.13
N SER A 84 -10.93 3.63 -26.74
CA SER A 84 -10.74 4.14 -28.11
C SER A 84 -11.57 3.38 -29.15
N ASP A 85 -11.76 2.05 -28.97
CA ASP A 85 -12.62 1.26 -29.84
C ASP A 85 -14.10 1.62 -29.68
N VAL A 86 -14.57 1.83 -28.46
CA VAL A 86 -15.95 2.33 -28.21
C VAL A 86 -16.16 3.71 -28.83
N LEU A 87 -15.23 4.63 -28.61
CA LEU A 87 -15.30 5.97 -29.21
C LEU A 87 -15.31 5.92 -30.75
N LYS A 88 -14.49 5.04 -31.34
CA LYS A 88 -14.49 4.82 -32.79
C LYS A 88 -15.80 4.27 -33.32
N LEU A 89 -16.46 3.39 -32.57
CA LEU A 89 -17.78 2.86 -32.94
C LEU A 89 -18.85 3.97 -32.96
N ILE A 90 -18.82 4.87 -31.97
CA ILE A 90 -19.79 5.97 -31.86
C ILE A 90 -19.52 7.06 -32.91
N PHE A 91 -18.27 7.53 -33.01
CA PHE A 91 -17.91 8.71 -33.81
C PHE A 91 -17.28 8.38 -35.16
N ARG A 92 -17.07 7.10 -35.49
CA ARG A 92 -16.56 6.61 -36.78
C ARG A 92 -15.26 7.29 -37.23
N PHE A 93 -14.31 7.51 -36.34
CA PHE A 93 -13.04 8.18 -36.61
C PHE A 93 -12.20 7.46 -37.69
N LYS A 94 -11.41 8.26 -38.43
CA LYS A 94 -10.34 7.75 -39.28
C LYS A 94 -9.24 7.10 -38.46
N LYS A 95 -8.48 6.16 -39.06
CA LYS A 95 -7.40 5.41 -38.37
C LYS A 95 -6.39 6.36 -37.69
N LYS A 96 -6.01 7.47 -38.32
CA LYS A 96 -5.05 8.44 -37.77
C LYS A 96 -5.57 9.06 -36.46
N THR A 97 -6.82 9.52 -36.44
CA THR A 97 -7.49 10.09 -35.26
C THR A 97 -7.60 9.04 -34.14
N PHE A 98 -7.96 7.81 -34.48
CA PHE A 98 -8.02 6.69 -33.54
C PHE A 98 -6.66 6.46 -32.86
N LEU A 99 -5.57 6.37 -33.64
CA LEU A 99 -4.22 6.17 -33.10
C LEU A 99 -3.77 7.34 -32.22
N SER A 100 -4.11 8.59 -32.63
CA SER A 100 -3.81 9.77 -31.82
C SER A 100 -4.51 9.72 -30.46
N ILE A 101 -5.82 9.39 -30.43
CA ILE A 101 -6.59 9.25 -29.19
C ILE A 101 -5.99 8.14 -28.31
N LEU A 102 -5.72 6.98 -28.88
CA LEU A 102 -5.15 5.84 -28.15
C LEU A 102 -3.81 6.20 -27.50
N ILE A 103 -2.90 6.78 -28.25
CA ILE A 103 -1.56 7.17 -27.75
C ILE A 103 -1.71 8.23 -26.65
N SER A 104 -2.48 9.29 -26.91
CA SER A 104 -2.67 10.37 -25.93
C SER A 104 -3.29 9.87 -24.64
N LEU A 105 -4.36 9.06 -24.74
CA LEU A 105 -5.05 8.52 -23.57
C LEU A 105 -4.14 7.59 -22.75
N THR A 106 -3.42 6.68 -23.43
CA THR A 106 -2.47 5.79 -22.76
C THR A 106 -1.37 6.57 -22.05
N THR A 107 -0.76 7.55 -22.76
CA THR A 107 0.33 8.34 -22.18
C THR A 107 -0.15 9.17 -20.99
N LEU A 108 -1.26 9.88 -21.13
CA LEU A 108 -1.81 10.72 -20.05
C LEU A 108 -2.20 9.91 -18.83
N LEU A 109 -2.88 8.77 -19.01
CA LEU A 109 -3.26 7.90 -17.90
C LEU A 109 -2.02 7.29 -17.22
N PHE A 110 -1.04 6.83 -17.99
CA PHE A 110 0.18 6.23 -17.43
C PHE A 110 1.00 7.26 -16.64
N LEU A 111 1.17 8.47 -17.17
CA LEU A 111 1.83 9.55 -16.46
C LEU A 111 1.07 9.97 -15.21
N TYR A 112 -0.25 10.14 -15.32
CA TYR A 112 -1.10 10.50 -14.18
C TYR A 112 -1.01 9.49 -13.06
N THR A 113 -1.20 8.19 -13.37
CA THR A 113 -1.16 7.12 -12.33
C THR A 113 0.23 7.00 -11.72
N THR A 114 1.30 7.11 -12.53
CA THR A 114 2.68 7.06 -12.04
C THR A 114 3.00 8.23 -11.10
N ILE A 115 2.66 9.46 -11.50
CA ILE A 115 2.89 10.65 -10.67
C ILE A 115 2.08 10.56 -9.38
N ASN A 116 0.79 10.22 -9.50
CA ASN A 116 -0.12 10.15 -8.34
C ASN A 116 0.29 9.08 -7.33
N ALA A 117 0.91 7.98 -7.77
CA ALA A 117 1.39 6.91 -6.88
C ALA A 117 2.50 7.39 -5.91
N PHE A 118 3.19 8.48 -6.22
CA PHE A 118 4.25 9.05 -5.38
C PHE A 118 3.88 10.41 -4.75
N CYS A 119 2.67 10.92 -5.03
CA CYS A 119 2.18 12.14 -4.42
C CYS A 119 1.67 11.87 -2.99
N ILE A 120 2.31 12.50 -2.02
CA ILE A 120 1.86 12.46 -0.62
C ILE A 120 0.79 13.53 -0.45
N GLN A 121 -0.43 13.11 -0.12
CA GLN A 121 -1.55 14.00 0.14
C GLN A 121 -1.86 14.03 1.63
N THR A 122 -2.16 15.22 2.15
CA THR A 122 -2.62 15.40 3.52
C THR A 122 -4.12 15.60 3.51
N LYS A 123 -4.82 14.84 4.37
CA LYS A 123 -6.25 15.03 4.65
C LYS A 123 -6.40 15.45 6.09
N GLU A 124 -7.00 16.59 6.32
CA GLU A 124 -7.29 17.09 7.66
C GLU A 124 -8.71 16.70 8.06
N ILE A 125 -8.85 16.21 9.31
CA ILE A 125 -10.12 15.81 9.90
C ILE A 125 -10.13 16.35 11.32
N GLN A 126 -11.20 17.04 11.70
CA GLN A 126 -11.43 17.49 13.07
C GLN A 126 -12.35 16.51 13.80
N ILE A 127 -11.92 16.04 14.97
CA ILE A 127 -12.65 15.10 15.80
C ILE A 127 -12.82 15.73 17.17
N GLN A 128 -14.06 15.83 17.66
CA GLN A 128 -14.34 16.27 19.01
C GLN A 128 -14.30 15.06 19.95
N LEU A 129 -13.40 15.10 20.91
CA LEU A 129 -13.30 14.08 21.96
C LEU A 129 -13.84 14.64 23.27
N PRO A 130 -14.82 13.96 23.92
CA PRO A 130 -15.31 14.35 25.25
C PRO A 130 -14.14 14.40 26.25
N HIS A 131 -14.18 15.35 27.16
CA HIS A 131 -13.18 15.53 28.22
C HIS A 131 -11.77 15.93 27.75
N LEU A 132 -11.54 16.17 26.46
CA LEU A 132 -10.29 16.72 25.98
C LEU A 132 -10.26 18.23 26.28
N THR A 133 -9.30 18.67 27.09
CA THR A 133 -9.20 20.05 27.55
C THR A 133 -8.33 20.95 26.67
N LYS A 134 -7.48 20.35 25.85
CA LYS A 134 -6.56 21.05 24.96
C LYS A 134 -6.58 20.38 23.58
N GLU A 135 -6.60 21.19 22.54
CA GLU A 135 -6.44 20.68 21.16
C GLU A 135 -5.12 19.92 21.00
N ILE A 136 -5.19 18.77 20.34
CA ILE A 136 -4.03 17.91 20.02
C ILE A 136 -3.99 17.74 18.51
N LYS A 137 -2.88 18.08 17.89
CA LYS A 137 -2.63 17.84 16.50
C LYS A 137 -1.95 16.48 16.31
N ALA A 138 -2.73 15.49 15.91
CA ALA A 138 -2.24 14.15 15.63
C ALA A 138 -2.03 13.95 14.14
N VAL A 139 -0.94 13.28 13.74
CA VAL A 139 -0.73 12.79 12.38
C VAL A 139 -0.81 11.28 12.39
N GLN A 140 -1.69 10.73 11.55
CA GLN A 140 -1.76 9.29 11.30
C GLN A 140 -1.08 8.95 9.98
N LEU A 141 -0.19 7.96 10.03
CA LEU A 141 0.45 7.33 8.88
C LEU A 141 0.08 5.85 8.88
N SER A 142 -0.46 5.36 7.77
CA SER A 142 -0.82 3.96 7.57
C SER A 142 -0.37 3.52 6.18
N ASP A 143 -0.13 2.22 6.00
CA ASP A 143 0.09 1.62 4.68
C ASP A 143 1.24 2.27 3.88
N ILE A 144 2.35 2.56 4.56
CA ILE A 144 3.54 3.16 3.92
C ILE A 144 4.16 2.17 2.94
N HIS A 145 4.14 0.88 3.26
CA HIS A 145 4.63 -0.21 2.41
C HIS A 145 6.05 0.04 1.90
N LEU A 146 7.01 0.22 2.83
CA LEU A 146 8.43 0.30 2.47
C LEU A 146 8.86 -1.01 1.81
N GLY A 147 9.41 -0.93 0.60
CA GLY A 147 9.74 -2.09 -0.20
C GLY A 147 10.43 -1.70 -1.51
N HIS A 148 10.26 -2.53 -2.55
CA HIS A 148 10.90 -2.33 -3.85
C HIS A 148 10.60 -0.98 -4.51
N PHE A 149 9.40 -0.44 -4.29
CA PHE A 149 8.95 0.82 -4.91
C PHE A 149 9.15 2.04 -4.01
N ARG A 150 9.09 1.84 -2.69
CA ARG A 150 9.09 2.88 -1.68
C ARG A 150 10.20 2.61 -0.68
N GLY A 151 11.39 3.15 -0.93
CA GLY A 151 12.54 3.00 -0.05
C GLY A 151 12.71 4.19 0.90
N GLU A 152 13.91 4.29 1.48
CA GLU A 152 14.31 5.35 2.42
C GLU A 152 13.99 6.77 1.93
N ASN A 153 14.24 7.06 0.65
CA ASN A 153 13.96 8.38 0.09
C ASN A 153 12.46 8.74 0.10
N HIS A 154 11.58 7.74 -0.04
CA HIS A 154 10.14 7.95 0.09
C HIS A 154 9.77 8.23 1.54
N LEU A 155 10.34 7.48 2.48
CA LEU A 155 10.13 7.71 3.91
C LEU A 155 10.63 9.09 4.34
N ARG A 156 11.79 9.56 3.85
CA ARG A 156 12.27 10.94 4.10
C ARG A 156 11.28 12.00 3.63
N LYS A 157 10.64 11.82 2.48
CA LYS A 157 9.61 12.76 2.00
C LYS A 157 8.39 12.78 2.92
N ILE A 158 7.99 11.60 3.44
CA ILE A 158 6.90 11.51 4.42
C ILE A 158 7.29 12.24 5.70
N VAL A 159 8.47 11.96 6.26
CA VAL A 159 9.00 12.58 7.48
C VAL A 159 9.03 14.11 7.35
N ASN A 160 9.58 14.62 6.26
CA ASN A 160 9.61 16.07 6.01
C ASN A 160 8.19 16.64 5.98
N LYS A 161 7.25 15.96 5.29
CA LYS A 161 5.87 16.40 5.21
C LYS A 161 5.15 16.39 6.56
N VAL A 162 5.42 15.39 7.39
CA VAL A 162 4.90 15.31 8.76
C VAL A 162 5.45 16.44 9.63
N ASN A 163 6.74 16.71 9.55
CA ASN A 163 7.38 17.77 10.32
C ASN A 163 6.87 19.17 9.92
N GLU A 164 6.55 19.40 8.62
CA GLU A 164 5.89 20.64 8.18
C GLU A 164 4.52 20.85 8.85
N LEU A 165 3.83 19.77 9.19
CA LEU A 165 2.55 19.84 9.88
C LEU A 165 2.69 20.19 11.37
N ASN A 166 3.90 20.05 11.95
CA ASN A 166 4.19 20.30 13.36
C ASN A 166 3.19 19.61 14.32
N PRO A 167 3.12 18.25 14.30
CA PRO A 167 2.19 17.50 15.14
C PRO A 167 2.66 17.45 16.60
N ASP A 168 1.70 17.26 17.52
CA ASP A 168 1.97 16.94 18.91
C ASP A 168 2.23 15.45 19.14
N ILE A 169 1.71 14.59 18.22
CA ILE A 169 1.80 13.14 18.30
C ILE A 169 1.66 12.49 16.91
N ILE A 170 2.31 11.35 16.72
CA ILE A 170 2.30 10.60 15.46
C ILE A 170 1.87 9.16 15.71
N PHE A 171 0.91 8.67 14.92
CA PHE A 171 0.42 7.31 14.92
C PHE A 171 0.87 6.59 13.64
N LEU A 172 1.64 5.50 13.79
CA LEU A 172 1.94 4.56 12.72
C LEU A 172 1.01 3.35 12.89
N THR A 173 -0.04 3.28 12.06
CA THR A 173 -1.11 2.29 12.21
C THR A 173 -0.98 1.12 11.24
N GLY A 174 0.19 0.51 11.19
CA GLY A 174 0.48 -0.74 10.50
C GLY A 174 0.81 -0.62 9.01
N ASP A 175 1.25 -1.75 8.46
CA ASP A 175 1.74 -1.91 7.09
C ASP A 175 2.85 -0.89 6.75
N LEU A 176 3.78 -0.75 7.70
CA LEU A 176 4.96 0.10 7.54
C LEU A 176 5.89 -0.48 6.48
N VAL A 177 6.05 -1.79 6.46
CA VAL A 177 6.91 -2.50 5.50
C VAL A 177 6.10 -3.45 4.64
N GLU A 178 6.56 -3.66 3.40
CA GLU A 178 5.98 -4.65 2.50
C GLU A 178 6.34 -6.06 2.96
N SER A 179 5.42 -7.03 2.78
CA SER A 179 5.68 -8.44 3.07
C SER A 179 6.99 -8.89 2.42
N HIS A 180 7.83 -9.59 3.19
CA HIS A 180 9.15 -10.08 2.75
C HIS A 180 10.23 -9.00 2.52
N TYR A 181 9.93 -7.73 2.82
CA TYR A 181 10.95 -6.69 2.87
C TYR A 181 11.86 -6.93 4.08
N ASN A 182 13.17 -6.95 3.87
CA ASN A 182 14.10 -6.99 4.99
C ASN A 182 14.00 -5.67 5.73
N SER A 183 13.38 -5.67 6.91
CA SER A 183 13.25 -4.49 7.77
C SER A 183 14.60 -4.10 8.36
N ASP A 184 15.53 -3.68 7.49
CA ASP A 184 16.82 -3.16 7.92
C ASP A 184 16.59 -1.84 8.66
N ILE A 185 17.21 -1.73 9.82
CA ILE A 185 17.16 -0.53 10.67
C ILE A 185 17.58 0.72 9.89
N GLN A 186 18.49 0.60 8.92
CA GLN A 186 18.94 1.72 8.11
C GLN A 186 17.80 2.35 7.30
N THR A 187 16.91 1.53 6.74
CA THR A 187 15.75 2.04 5.99
C THR A 187 14.75 2.79 6.88
N LEU A 188 14.73 2.46 8.18
CA LEU A 188 13.84 3.10 9.16
C LEU A 188 14.44 4.35 9.80
N GLN A 189 15.76 4.60 9.61
CA GLN A 189 16.46 5.76 10.22
C GLN A 189 15.76 7.11 10.02
N PRO A 190 15.12 7.41 8.87
CA PRO A 190 14.43 8.68 8.72
C PRO A 190 13.33 8.94 9.77
N LEU A 191 12.78 7.91 10.40
CA LEU A 191 11.77 8.09 11.47
C LEU A 191 12.36 8.80 12.70
N LYS A 192 13.67 8.75 12.93
CA LYS A 192 14.33 9.49 14.00
C LYS A 192 14.24 11.02 13.84
N ASP A 193 14.07 11.47 12.61
CA ASP A 193 13.99 12.90 12.28
C ASP A 193 12.58 13.47 12.49
N LEU A 194 11.63 12.66 12.97
CA LEU A 194 10.29 13.12 13.33
C LEU A 194 10.33 13.92 14.65
N ASN A 195 9.66 15.08 14.68
CA ASN A 195 9.73 16.04 15.78
C ASN A 195 8.72 15.77 16.91
N ALA A 196 7.92 14.70 16.84
CA ALA A 196 6.90 14.34 17.83
C ALA A 196 6.99 12.86 18.22
N PRO A 197 6.47 12.49 19.41
CA PRO A 197 6.40 11.09 19.84
C PRO A 197 5.65 10.21 18.83
N ILE A 198 6.19 9.02 18.57
CA ILE A 198 5.67 8.07 17.59
C ILE A 198 5.14 6.85 18.32
N TYR A 199 3.89 6.47 18.02
CA TYR A 199 3.25 5.25 18.51
C TYR A 199 2.93 4.33 17.34
N PHE A 200 3.38 3.08 17.43
CA PHE A 200 3.23 2.09 16.38
C PHE A 200 2.39 0.92 16.81
N VAL A 201 1.51 0.47 15.93
CA VAL A 201 0.87 -0.86 15.95
C VAL A 201 1.13 -1.54 14.63
N ASP A 202 1.29 -2.85 14.63
CA ASP A 202 1.60 -3.63 13.43
C ASP A 202 0.36 -3.85 12.53
N GLY A 203 0.65 -4.07 11.23
CA GLY A 203 -0.33 -4.44 10.21
C GLY A 203 -0.12 -5.85 9.68
N ASN A 204 -0.93 -6.24 8.70
CA ASN A 204 -0.88 -7.60 8.15
C ASN A 204 0.41 -7.87 7.34
N HIS A 205 1.00 -6.88 6.70
CA HIS A 205 2.27 -7.02 6.01
C HIS A 205 3.43 -7.10 6.99
N ASP A 206 3.43 -6.26 8.03
CA ASP A 206 4.42 -6.29 9.10
C ASP A 206 4.46 -7.66 9.79
N ALA A 207 3.29 -8.27 10.06
CA ALA A 207 3.16 -9.58 10.70
C ALA A 207 3.74 -10.73 9.86
N GLN A 208 4.00 -10.52 8.56
CA GLN A 208 4.55 -11.55 7.65
C GLN A 208 6.07 -11.49 7.54
N VAL A 209 6.74 -10.45 8.02
CA VAL A 209 8.16 -10.13 7.76
C VAL A 209 9.10 -10.49 8.91
N GLY A 210 8.63 -11.21 9.92
CA GLY A 210 9.37 -11.34 11.17
C GLY A 210 9.18 -10.08 12.03
N VAL A 211 7.96 -9.88 12.44
CA VAL A 211 7.44 -8.69 13.13
C VAL A 211 8.27 -8.30 14.35
N GLU A 212 8.82 -9.26 15.09
CA GLU A 212 9.65 -9.00 16.26
C GLU A 212 10.94 -8.22 15.91
N LYS A 213 11.58 -8.55 14.77
CA LYS A 213 12.74 -7.79 14.31
C LYS A 213 12.38 -6.35 13.97
N LEU A 214 11.25 -6.16 13.27
CA LEU A 214 10.74 -4.83 12.95
C LEU A 214 10.44 -4.02 14.23
N LYS A 215 9.71 -4.60 15.17
CA LYS A 215 9.36 -3.98 16.46
C LYS A 215 10.61 -3.59 17.25
N ASN A 216 11.61 -4.48 17.30
CA ASN A 216 12.88 -4.19 17.99
C ASN A 216 13.65 -3.05 17.33
N ASN A 217 13.75 -3.04 16.00
CA ASN A 217 14.37 -1.94 15.26
C ASN A 217 13.63 -0.61 15.48
N LEU A 218 12.30 -0.64 15.55
CA LEU A 218 11.48 0.56 15.83
C LEU A 218 11.73 1.07 17.26
N ARG A 219 11.81 0.18 18.27
CA ARG A 219 12.16 0.55 19.65
C ARG A 219 13.54 1.16 19.73
N GLU A 220 14.54 0.60 19.02
CA GLU A 220 15.92 1.11 18.98
C GLU A 220 16.00 2.54 18.42
N ILE A 221 15.13 2.91 17.49
CA ILE A 221 15.05 4.25 16.93
C ILE A 221 14.11 5.20 17.68
N GLY A 222 13.56 4.77 18.83
CA GLY A 222 12.76 5.62 19.72
C GLY A 222 11.26 5.59 19.46
N VAL A 223 10.75 4.68 18.61
CA VAL A 223 9.33 4.50 18.38
C VAL A 223 8.72 3.67 19.52
N ARG A 224 7.62 4.13 20.09
CA ARG A 224 6.84 3.38 21.08
C ARG A 224 5.97 2.35 20.37
N VAL A 225 6.35 1.09 20.45
CA VAL A 225 5.56 -0.05 19.93
C VAL A 225 4.54 -0.44 20.99
N LEU A 226 3.26 -0.47 20.61
CA LEU A 226 2.16 -0.87 21.48
C LEU A 226 1.65 -2.26 21.09
N GLU A 227 1.57 -3.16 22.08
CA GLU A 227 1.24 -4.58 21.91
C GLU A 227 0.15 -4.98 22.89
N ASN A 228 -1.12 -4.69 22.57
CA ASN A 228 -2.28 -4.90 23.44
C ASN A 228 -2.12 -4.19 24.80
N GLU A 229 -1.57 -3.00 24.77
CA GLU A 229 -1.29 -2.19 25.94
C GLU A 229 -1.78 -0.74 25.72
N PHE A 230 -1.73 0.06 26.77
CA PHE A 230 -2.07 1.48 26.70
C PHE A 230 -0.96 2.38 27.22
N VAL A 231 -1.06 3.65 26.83
CA VAL A 231 -0.24 4.75 27.35
C VAL A 231 -1.11 5.99 27.53
N ASP A 232 -0.91 6.71 28.62
CA ASP A 232 -1.57 7.98 28.87
C ASP A 232 -0.58 9.11 28.51
N THR A 233 -1.00 9.99 27.61
CA THR A 233 -0.19 11.13 27.16
C THR A 233 -1.08 12.26 26.65
N LEU A 234 -0.63 13.50 26.77
CA LEU A 234 -1.35 14.69 26.27
C LEU A 234 -2.83 14.77 26.71
N GLY A 235 -3.22 14.13 27.83
CA GLY A 235 -4.60 14.10 28.31
C GLY A 235 -5.51 13.12 27.56
N VAL A 236 -4.96 12.19 26.81
CA VAL A 236 -5.66 11.07 26.15
C VAL A 236 -5.04 9.73 26.54
N ARG A 237 -5.85 8.70 26.56
CA ARG A 237 -5.40 7.30 26.63
C ARG A 237 -5.28 6.74 25.23
N ILE A 238 -4.11 6.23 24.88
CA ILE A 238 -3.86 5.56 23.61
C ILE A 238 -3.78 4.07 23.88
N ILE A 239 -4.67 3.29 23.29
CA ILE A 239 -4.65 1.83 23.31
C ILE A 239 -4.11 1.35 21.98
N GLY A 240 -3.03 0.58 21.97
CA GLY A 240 -2.50 -0.05 20.76
C GLY A 240 -2.80 -1.52 20.75
N LEU A 241 -3.47 -1.99 19.70
CA LEU A 241 -3.79 -3.39 19.49
C LEU A 241 -2.91 -3.96 18.38
N GLU A 242 -2.34 -5.14 18.62
CA GLU A 242 -1.63 -5.91 17.61
C GLU A 242 -2.54 -6.28 16.44
N TYR A 243 -1.93 -6.53 15.28
CA TYR A 243 -2.66 -7.01 14.12
C TYR A 243 -3.38 -8.33 14.42
N MET A 244 -4.66 -8.38 14.10
CA MET A 244 -5.53 -9.53 14.29
C MET A 244 -6.11 -9.96 12.94
N ARG A 245 -5.93 -11.23 12.59
CA ARG A 245 -6.57 -11.79 11.39
C ARG A 245 -8.06 -11.97 11.62
N PRO A 246 -8.91 -11.63 10.63
CA PRO A 246 -10.34 -11.90 10.73
C PRO A 246 -10.58 -13.42 10.89
N ASN A 247 -11.44 -13.80 11.83
CA ASN A 247 -11.97 -15.15 11.89
C ASN A 247 -12.84 -15.40 10.64
N LYS A 248 -12.56 -16.45 9.88
CA LYS A 248 -13.31 -16.77 8.66
C LYS A 248 -14.79 -17.12 8.90
N GLN A 249 -15.15 -17.50 10.11
CA GLN A 249 -16.52 -17.92 10.48
C GLN A 249 -17.34 -16.80 11.08
N THR A 250 -16.75 -15.99 11.97
CA THR A 250 -17.45 -14.93 12.70
C THR A 250 -17.14 -13.53 12.20
N SER A 251 -16.14 -13.40 11.33
CA SER A 251 -15.57 -12.11 10.90
C SER A 251 -14.92 -11.29 12.03
N ASP A 252 -14.81 -11.85 13.23
CA ASP A 252 -14.13 -11.19 14.34
C ASP A 252 -12.61 -11.25 14.14
N PRO A 253 -11.88 -10.18 14.43
CA PRO A 253 -10.42 -10.19 14.38
C PRO A 253 -9.83 -11.14 15.43
N LEU A 254 -8.84 -11.93 15.01
CA LEU A 254 -8.08 -12.83 15.87
C LEU A 254 -6.61 -12.41 15.88
N SER A 255 -6.00 -12.32 17.05
CA SER A 255 -4.56 -12.16 17.19
C SER A 255 -3.81 -13.29 16.46
N VAL A 256 -2.74 -12.97 15.76
CA VAL A 256 -1.91 -13.94 15.03
C VAL A 256 -1.14 -14.83 16.01
N ALA A 257 -0.66 -14.25 17.12
CA ALA A 257 0.16 -14.94 18.11
C ALA A 257 -0.67 -15.81 19.07
N GLU A 258 -1.80 -15.30 19.56
CA GLU A 258 -2.51 -15.91 20.69
C GLU A 258 -3.96 -16.32 20.38
N ARG A 259 -4.43 -16.12 19.14
CA ARG A 259 -5.82 -16.33 18.71
C ARG A 259 -6.86 -15.56 19.56
N LYS A 260 -6.46 -14.45 20.17
CA LYS A 260 -7.35 -13.57 20.94
C LYS A 260 -8.14 -12.67 20.00
N THR A 261 -9.34 -12.31 20.39
CA THR A 261 -10.19 -11.33 19.67
C THR A 261 -10.10 -9.96 20.33
N ILE A 262 -10.46 -8.89 19.60
CA ILE A 262 -10.59 -7.55 20.20
C ILE A 262 -11.52 -7.61 21.42
N GLN A 263 -12.63 -8.34 21.32
CA GLN A 263 -13.59 -8.52 22.41
C GLN A 263 -12.98 -9.19 23.63
N SER A 264 -11.99 -10.06 23.46
CA SER A 264 -11.29 -10.72 24.58
C SER A 264 -10.17 -9.88 25.17
N ILE A 265 -9.56 -8.99 24.38
CA ILE A 265 -8.42 -8.13 24.79
C ILE A 265 -8.91 -6.83 25.42
N MET A 266 -9.86 -6.15 24.79
CA MET A 266 -10.32 -4.84 25.28
C MET A 266 -10.75 -4.82 26.74
N PRO A 267 -11.47 -5.83 27.28
CA PRO A 267 -11.81 -5.86 28.71
C PRO A 267 -10.61 -6.01 29.64
N THR A 268 -9.46 -6.47 29.14
CA THR A 268 -8.23 -6.62 29.95
C THR A 268 -7.43 -5.32 30.03
N ILE A 269 -7.74 -4.34 29.17
CA ILE A 269 -7.06 -3.04 29.14
C ILE A 269 -7.93 -2.02 29.91
N PRO A 270 -7.40 -1.40 30.98
CA PRO A 270 -8.16 -0.41 31.75
C PRO A 270 -8.64 0.75 30.87
N THR A 271 -9.92 1.01 30.86
CA THR A 271 -10.50 2.25 30.28
C THR A 271 -10.44 3.38 31.31
N SER A 272 -10.58 4.60 30.84
CA SER A 272 -10.64 5.79 31.72
C SER A 272 -11.94 6.54 31.51
N ASP A 273 -12.66 6.79 32.58
CA ASP A 273 -13.88 7.63 32.55
C ASP A 273 -13.55 9.13 32.48
N SER A 274 -12.32 9.51 32.86
CA SER A 274 -11.88 10.92 32.95
C SER A 274 -11.06 11.41 31.75
N MET A 275 -10.57 10.50 30.90
CA MET A 275 -9.77 10.83 29.73
C MET A 275 -10.36 10.18 28.47
N PRO A 276 -10.37 10.90 27.33
CA PRO A 276 -10.75 10.31 26.06
C PRO A 276 -9.77 9.20 25.65
N THR A 277 -10.30 8.13 25.05
CA THR A 277 -9.51 6.98 24.61
C THR A 277 -9.43 6.94 23.08
N ILE A 278 -8.22 6.79 22.57
CA ILE A 278 -7.94 6.57 21.15
C ILE A 278 -7.42 5.14 20.99
N VAL A 279 -8.08 4.36 20.14
CA VAL A 279 -7.66 2.97 19.85
C VAL A 279 -6.94 2.95 18.52
N LEU A 280 -5.71 2.47 18.51
CA LEU A 280 -4.90 2.23 17.32
C LEU A 280 -5.01 0.75 16.95
N HIS A 281 -5.49 0.50 15.76
CA HIS A 281 -5.58 -0.85 15.17
C HIS A 281 -5.55 -0.74 13.65
N HIS A 282 -4.80 -1.63 12.99
CA HIS A 282 -4.64 -1.56 11.53
C HIS A 282 -5.91 -1.94 10.77
N THR A 283 -6.65 -2.93 11.26
CA THR A 283 -7.82 -3.47 10.54
C THR A 283 -9.12 -2.87 11.10
N PRO A 284 -10.00 -2.26 10.26
CA PRO A 284 -11.27 -1.69 10.73
C PRO A 284 -12.33 -2.74 11.11
N LEU A 285 -12.07 -4.02 10.84
CA LEU A 285 -12.97 -5.14 11.16
C LEU A 285 -13.01 -5.37 12.67
N GLY A 286 -14.21 -5.36 13.26
CA GLY A 286 -14.42 -5.57 14.70
C GLY A 286 -14.64 -4.30 15.51
N SER A 287 -14.69 -3.13 14.89
CA SER A 287 -14.98 -1.84 15.54
C SER A 287 -16.49 -1.56 15.74
N LYS A 288 -17.33 -2.60 15.63
CA LYS A 288 -18.80 -2.49 15.87
C LYS A 288 -19.15 -2.81 17.30
#